data_0cb364db7a2fa240d1cc868a24375c9d
#
_entry.id   0cb364db7a2fa240d1cc868a24375c9d
#
_cell.length_a   1.000
_cell.length_b   1.000
_cell.length_c   1.000
_cell.angle_alpha   90.00
_cell.angle_beta   90.00
_cell.angle_gamma   90.00
#
_symmetry.space_group_name_H-M   'P 1'
#
loop_
_entity.id
_entity.type
_entity.pdbx_description
1 polymer ?
#
loop_
_entity_poly.entity_id
_entity_poly.type
_entity_poly.pdbx_seq_one_letter_code
_entity_poly.pdbx_strand_id
1 'polypeptide(L)'
;MRIKNDAIFDGSKYWSNGLSKKYKPKWRKSPFDHVWYCLVRNQEQMDKALESLGSGWKEPFKAIPCAALVTSYQVANERTYCILQIGDTSDWNPSAIMQTLVHETAHIWQRVRSAMREDQPSDEFEACSMEHIFQNMLDDYDRSQK
;
A
#
# COMPACT_ATOMS: atom_id res chain seq x y z
N MET A 1 13.30 3.81 -35.11
CA MET A 1 13.61 4.54 -33.86
C MET A 1 14.01 3.50 -32.81
N ARG A 2 15.29 3.38 -32.55
CA ARG A 2 15.73 2.56 -31.42
C ARG A 2 15.30 3.30 -30.15
N ILE A 3 14.34 2.75 -29.46
CA ILE A 3 14.12 3.10 -28.06
C ILE A 3 15.43 2.70 -27.37
N LYS A 4 16.20 3.69 -26.96
CA LYS A 4 17.34 3.40 -26.08
C LYS A 4 16.76 2.75 -24.84
N ASN A 5 17.03 1.47 -24.66
CA ASN A 5 16.80 0.75 -23.42
C ASN A 5 17.75 1.25 -22.31
N ASP A 6 17.97 2.55 -22.23
CA ASP A 6 18.92 3.14 -21.29
C ASP A 6 18.30 3.42 -19.92
N ALA A 7 17.01 3.11 -19.76
CA ALA A 7 16.40 3.07 -18.45
C ALA A 7 16.06 1.62 -18.11
N ILE A 8 17.09 0.78 -17.98
CA ILE A 8 16.92 -0.36 -17.08
C ILE A 8 16.57 0.29 -15.74
N PHE A 9 15.33 0.11 -15.31
CA PHE A 9 14.89 0.54 -14.00
C PHE A 9 15.89 -0.03 -12.99
N ASP A 10 16.82 0.81 -12.54
CA ASP A 10 17.73 0.44 -11.47
C ASP A 10 16.92 0.44 -10.18
N GLY A 11 16.32 -0.69 -9.90
CA GLY A 11 15.60 -0.91 -8.66
C GLY A 11 16.49 -0.91 -7.42
N SER A 12 17.83 -0.90 -7.58
CA SER A 12 18.75 -1.04 -6.44
C SER A 12 18.52 0.00 -5.35
N LYS A 13 18.14 1.23 -5.72
CA LYS A 13 17.80 2.28 -4.75
C LYS A 13 16.51 2.03 -3.98
N TYR A 14 15.63 1.16 -4.49
CA TYR A 14 14.37 0.80 -3.85
C TYR A 14 14.45 -0.50 -3.04
N TRP A 15 15.55 -1.24 -3.19
CA TRP A 15 15.67 -2.61 -2.70
C TRP A 15 16.84 -2.79 -1.74
N SER A 16 17.02 -1.88 -0.81
CA SER A 16 17.98 -2.12 0.25
C SER A 16 17.56 -3.32 1.08
N ASN A 17 18.46 -4.25 1.31
CA ASN A 17 18.21 -5.45 2.11
C ASN A 17 18.03 -5.05 3.59
N GLY A 18 16.81 -5.10 4.06
CA GLY A 18 16.49 -4.93 5.47
C GLY A 18 15.38 -3.89 5.74
N LEU A 19 14.59 -4.17 6.77
CA LEU A 19 13.54 -3.27 7.21
C LEU A 19 14.13 -2.11 8.00
N SER A 20 13.70 -0.90 7.68
CA SER A 20 14.07 0.28 8.45
C SER A 20 13.45 0.27 9.83
N LYS A 21 14.27 0.35 10.86
CA LYS A 21 13.80 0.52 12.25
C LYS A 21 13.16 1.89 12.50
N LYS A 22 13.41 2.84 11.61
CA LYS A 22 12.87 4.21 11.70
C LYS A 22 11.56 4.40 10.97
N TYR A 23 11.16 3.43 10.15
CA TYR A 23 9.93 3.53 9.38
C TYR A 23 8.71 3.60 10.31
N LYS A 24 7.89 4.61 10.08
CA LYS A 24 6.58 4.76 10.72
C LYS A 24 5.50 4.77 9.65
N PRO A 25 4.47 3.93 9.75
CA PRO A 25 3.34 3.98 8.85
C PRO A 25 2.73 5.37 8.81
N LYS A 26 2.35 5.82 7.63
CA LYS A 26 1.74 7.11 7.39
C LYS A 26 0.42 6.91 6.67
N TRP A 27 -0.64 7.48 7.19
CA TRP A 27 -1.92 7.49 6.50
C TRP A 27 -1.86 8.38 5.27
N ARG A 28 -2.13 7.77 4.13
CA ARG A 28 -2.27 8.43 2.83
C ARG A 28 -3.75 8.57 2.51
N LYS A 29 -4.09 9.55 1.70
CA LYS A 29 -5.48 9.82 1.30
C LYS A 29 -5.67 9.49 -0.16
N SER A 30 -6.76 8.78 -0.48
CA SER A 30 -7.17 8.62 -1.86
C SER A 30 -7.62 9.97 -2.46
N PRO A 31 -7.68 10.10 -3.80
CA PRO A 31 -8.29 11.27 -4.42
C PRO A 31 -9.71 11.52 -3.84
N PHE A 32 -10.01 12.77 -3.53
CA PHE A 32 -11.24 13.20 -2.84
C PHE A 32 -11.46 12.62 -1.44
N ASP A 33 -10.43 12.01 -0.84
CA ASP A 33 -10.42 11.66 0.58
C ASP A 33 -11.45 10.59 1.01
N HIS A 34 -11.88 9.74 0.08
CA HIS A 34 -12.85 8.68 0.38
C HIS A 34 -12.28 7.56 1.25
N VAL A 35 -11.03 7.21 1.04
CA VAL A 35 -10.34 6.14 1.75
C VAL A 35 -8.97 6.62 2.19
N TRP A 36 -8.59 6.28 3.42
CA TRP A 36 -7.23 6.47 3.90
C TRP A 36 -6.55 5.12 3.96
N TYR A 37 -5.28 5.06 3.59
CA TYR A 37 -4.52 3.83 3.53
C TYR A 37 -3.09 4.02 4.00
N CYS A 38 -2.50 2.95 4.54
CA CYS A 38 -1.10 2.92 4.94
C CYS A 38 -0.49 1.56 4.68
N LEU A 39 0.84 1.51 4.71
CA LEU A 39 1.61 0.30 4.52
C LEU A 39 2.30 -0.07 5.84
N VAL A 40 2.19 -1.34 6.22
CA VAL A 40 2.84 -1.90 7.40
C VAL A 40 3.64 -3.16 7.02
N ARG A 41 4.74 -3.37 7.73
CA ARG A 41 5.69 -4.44 7.45
C ARG A 41 5.81 -5.48 8.57
N ASN A 42 5.26 -5.21 9.73
CA ASN A 42 5.36 -6.08 10.90
C ASN A 42 4.23 -5.79 11.89
N GLN A 43 4.17 -6.61 12.96
CA GLN A 43 3.13 -6.49 13.98
C GLN A 43 3.19 -5.15 14.73
N GLU A 44 4.37 -4.65 15.05
CA GLU A 44 4.50 -3.38 15.78
C GLU A 44 3.91 -2.21 14.97
N GLN A 45 4.18 -2.17 13.67
CA GLN A 45 3.62 -1.15 12.77
C GLN A 45 2.11 -1.31 12.60
N MET A 46 1.63 -2.56 12.53
CA MET A 46 0.20 -2.87 12.49
C MET A 46 -0.51 -2.36 13.74
N ASP A 47 0.04 -2.63 14.89
CA ASP A 47 -0.51 -2.19 16.18
C ASP A 47 -0.58 -0.66 16.26
N LYS A 48 0.46 0.03 15.83
CA LYS A 48 0.49 1.50 15.80
C LYS A 48 -0.54 2.09 14.85
N ALA A 49 -0.69 1.49 13.66
CA ALA A 49 -1.69 1.92 12.69
C ALA A 49 -3.12 1.76 13.26
N LEU A 50 -3.42 0.62 13.86
CA LEU A 50 -4.73 0.36 14.47
C LEU A 50 -4.98 1.27 15.68
N GLU A 51 -3.99 1.47 16.53
CA GLU A 51 -4.09 2.35 17.69
C GLU A 51 -4.42 3.79 17.27
N SER A 52 -3.85 4.26 16.17
CA SER A 52 -4.13 5.60 15.64
C SER A 52 -5.58 5.82 15.23
N LEU A 53 -6.34 4.76 15.00
CA LEU A 53 -7.76 4.83 14.70
C LEU A 53 -8.65 5.00 15.95
N GLY A 54 -8.07 4.89 17.14
CA GLY A 54 -8.79 5.08 18.41
C GLY A 54 -9.83 4.01 18.72
N SER A 55 -9.86 2.92 17.99
CA SER A 55 -10.90 1.88 18.09
C SER A 55 -10.61 0.81 19.14
N GLY A 56 -9.39 0.75 19.65
CA GLY A 56 -8.94 -0.36 20.51
C GLY A 56 -8.78 -1.68 19.77
N TRP A 57 -8.87 -1.69 18.46
CA TRP A 57 -8.70 -2.90 17.65
C TRP A 57 -7.29 -3.45 17.77
N LYS A 58 -7.23 -4.77 17.92
CA LYS A 58 -5.99 -5.53 17.87
C LYS A 58 -6.18 -6.67 16.90
N GLU A 59 -5.34 -6.71 15.88
CA GLU A 59 -5.36 -7.80 14.92
C GLU A 59 -3.94 -8.31 14.66
N PRO A 60 -3.80 -9.61 14.39
CA PRO A 60 -2.50 -10.16 14.05
C PRO A 60 -2.05 -9.67 12.68
N PHE A 61 -0.77 -9.40 12.54
CA PHE A 61 -0.12 -9.20 11.26
C PHE A 61 -0.11 -10.53 10.51
N LYS A 62 -0.77 -10.57 9.33
CA LYS A 62 -1.04 -11.80 8.59
C LYS A 62 -0.15 -12.00 7.36
N ALA A 63 0.62 -10.98 6.97
CA ALA A 63 1.53 -11.09 5.84
C ALA A 63 2.75 -11.91 6.23
N ILE A 64 2.62 -13.21 6.12
CA ILE A 64 3.73 -14.15 6.27
C ILE A 64 4.68 -14.04 5.07
N PRO A 65 5.90 -14.60 5.13
CA PRO A 65 6.81 -14.61 3.99
C PRO A 65 6.11 -15.03 2.70
N CYS A 66 6.34 -14.28 1.64
CA CYS A 66 5.74 -14.47 0.31
C CYS A 66 4.27 -14.08 0.17
N ALA A 67 3.72 -13.32 1.13
CA ALA A 67 2.34 -12.86 1.05
C ALA A 67 2.23 -11.35 1.34
N ALA A 68 1.22 -10.76 0.72
CA ALA A 68 0.75 -9.42 1.04
C ALA A 68 -0.77 -9.43 1.04
N LEU A 69 -1.39 -8.53 1.77
CA LEU A 69 -2.84 -8.37 1.77
C LEU A 69 -3.26 -6.97 2.19
N VAL A 70 -4.44 -6.57 1.74
CA VAL A 70 -5.13 -5.37 2.20
C VAL A 70 -6.28 -5.77 3.10
N THR A 71 -6.32 -5.20 4.30
CA THR A 71 -7.46 -5.29 5.21
C THR A 71 -8.15 -3.93 5.29
N SER A 72 -9.48 -3.94 5.38
CA SER A 72 -10.29 -2.73 5.43
C SER A 72 -11.01 -2.60 6.75
N TYR A 73 -11.06 -1.39 7.26
CA TYR A 73 -11.71 -1.05 8.53
C TYR A 73 -12.63 0.15 8.31
N GLN A 74 -13.78 0.13 8.96
CA GLN A 74 -14.70 1.26 8.96
C GLN A 74 -14.94 1.70 10.40
N VAL A 75 -14.65 2.97 10.68
CA VAL A 75 -14.83 3.55 12.00
C VAL A 75 -16.14 4.31 12.03
N ALA A 76 -17.12 3.82 12.82
CA ALA A 76 -18.34 4.53 13.19
C ALA A 76 -19.08 5.26 12.05
N ASN A 77 -19.35 4.58 10.91
CA ASN A 77 -20.01 5.14 9.72
C ASN A 77 -19.28 6.30 9.04
N GLU A 78 -18.03 6.55 9.39
CA GLU A 78 -17.25 7.63 8.81
C GLU A 78 -16.44 7.14 7.60
N ARG A 79 -15.14 7.06 7.77
CA ARG A 79 -14.20 6.81 6.68
C ARG A 79 -13.78 5.34 6.65
N THR A 80 -13.53 4.84 5.46
CA THR A 80 -12.88 3.55 5.27
C THR A 80 -11.36 3.72 5.36
N TYR A 81 -10.72 2.85 6.14
CA TYR A 81 -9.29 2.76 6.29
C TYR A 81 -8.79 1.43 5.73
N CYS A 82 -7.71 1.46 4.96
CA CYS A 82 -7.08 0.25 4.43
C CYS A 82 -5.65 0.13 4.96
N ILE A 83 -5.29 -1.05 5.41
CA ILE A 83 -3.91 -1.36 5.79
C ILE A 83 -3.37 -2.40 4.81
N LEU A 84 -2.32 -2.01 4.08
CA LEU A 84 -1.59 -2.90 3.21
C LEU A 84 -0.47 -3.53 4.04
N GLN A 85 -0.51 -4.84 4.17
CA GLN A 85 0.49 -5.62 4.90
C GLN A 85 1.41 -6.29 3.90
N ILE A 86 2.72 -6.07 4.03
CA ILE A 86 3.75 -6.78 3.28
C ILE A 86 4.80 -7.28 4.27
N GLY A 87 5.01 -8.58 4.32
CA GLY A 87 6.01 -9.19 5.19
C GLY A 87 7.44 -8.99 4.70
N ASP A 88 8.30 -9.92 5.04
CA ASP A 88 9.70 -9.93 4.62
C ASP A 88 9.79 -10.25 3.12
N THR A 89 10.41 -9.36 2.38
CA THR A 89 10.61 -9.46 0.93
C THR A 89 12.07 -9.70 0.54
N SER A 90 12.92 -10.07 1.49
CA SER A 90 14.36 -10.24 1.25
C SER A 90 14.67 -11.26 0.16
N ASP A 91 13.84 -12.30 0.02
CA ASP A 91 13.98 -13.34 -0.99
C ASP A 91 13.21 -13.07 -2.27
N TRP A 92 12.55 -11.93 -2.37
CA TRP A 92 11.75 -11.58 -3.55
C TRP A 92 12.60 -10.83 -4.57
N ASN A 93 12.40 -11.12 -5.86
CA ASN A 93 12.96 -10.28 -6.90
C ASN A 93 12.16 -8.97 -7.04
N PRO A 94 12.76 -7.90 -7.59
CA PRO A 94 12.08 -6.61 -7.74
C PRO A 94 10.77 -6.68 -8.53
N SER A 95 10.70 -7.51 -9.55
CA SER A 95 9.49 -7.70 -10.34
C SER A 95 8.34 -8.25 -9.51
N ALA A 96 8.60 -9.22 -8.64
CA ALA A 96 7.60 -9.79 -7.76
C ALA A 96 7.05 -8.76 -6.77
N ILE A 97 7.92 -7.90 -6.24
CA ILE A 97 7.50 -6.81 -5.34
C ILE A 97 6.60 -5.83 -6.07
N MET A 98 6.97 -5.41 -7.28
CA MET A 98 6.16 -4.48 -8.09
C MET A 98 4.79 -5.08 -8.43
N GLN A 99 4.75 -6.33 -8.86
CA GLN A 99 3.50 -7.04 -9.15
C GLN A 99 2.59 -7.09 -7.93
N THR A 100 3.15 -7.38 -6.77
CA THR A 100 2.40 -7.42 -5.51
C THR A 100 1.86 -6.05 -5.14
N LEU A 101 2.66 -4.99 -5.24
CA LEU A 101 2.20 -3.63 -4.96
C LEU A 101 1.07 -3.21 -5.90
N VAL A 102 1.15 -3.55 -7.18
CA VAL A 102 0.07 -3.29 -8.15
C VAL A 102 -1.20 -4.04 -7.76
N HIS A 103 -1.07 -5.32 -7.41
CA HIS A 103 -2.20 -6.16 -6.98
C HIS A 103 -2.91 -5.57 -5.77
N GLU A 104 -2.16 -5.21 -4.74
CA GLU A 104 -2.72 -4.65 -3.51
C GLU A 104 -3.28 -3.22 -3.72
N THR A 105 -2.67 -2.44 -4.61
CA THR A 105 -3.20 -1.15 -5.04
C THR A 105 -4.60 -1.30 -5.65
N ALA A 106 -4.81 -2.33 -6.47
CA ALA A 106 -6.12 -2.61 -7.05
C ALA A 106 -7.18 -2.86 -5.96
N HIS A 107 -6.83 -3.57 -4.89
CA HIS A 107 -7.75 -3.79 -3.77
C HIS A 107 -8.07 -2.49 -3.03
N ILE A 108 -7.12 -1.59 -2.84
CA ILE A 108 -7.38 -0.27 -2.25
C ILE A 108 -8.32 0.53 -3.17
N TRP A 109 -8.06 0.54 -4.48
CA TRP A 109 -8.94 1.19 -5.44
C TRP A 109 -10.37 0.64 -5.39
N GLN A 110 -10.54 -0.66 -5.27
CA GLN A 110 -11.87 -1.26 -5.13
C GLN A 110 -12.62 -0.72 -3.91
N ARG A 111 -11.91 -0.43 -2.82
CA ARG A 111 -12.50 0.22 -1.64
C ARG A 111 -12.85 1.68 -1.88
N VAL A 112 -12.01 2.40 -2.61
CA VAL A 112 -12.31 3.78 -3.02
C VAL A 112 -13.58 3.82 -3.85
N ARG A 113 -13.68 2.99 -4.87
CA ARG A 113 -14.87 2.89 -5.73
C ARG A 113 -16.12 2.57 -4.91
N SER A 114 -16.04 1.62 -4.01
CA SER A 114 -17.13 1.26 -3.12
C SER A 114 -17.54 2.41 -2.21
N ALA A 115 -16.59 3.16 -1.65
CA ALA A 115 -16.85 4.31 -0.78
C ALA A 115 -17.47 5.49 -1.55
N MET A 116 -17.11 5.67 -2.80
CA MET A 116 -17.68 6.69 -3.69
C MET A 116 -19.13 6.38 -4.07
N ARG A 117 -19.55 5.13 -3.94
CA ARG A 117 -20.86 4.64 -4.40
C ARG A 117 -21.10 4.85 -5.90
N GLU A 118 -20.05 4.78 -6.68
CA GLU A 118 -20.09 4.82 -8.13
C GLU A 118 -19.73 3.44 -8.70
N ASP A 119 -20.68 2.84 -9.42
CA ASP A 119 -20.45 1.52 -10.03
C ASP A 119 -19.53 1.62 -11.24
N GLN A 120 -19.58 2.74 -11.95
CA GLN A 120 -18.81 2.98 -13.16
C GLN A 120 -18.20 4.38 -13.17
N PRO A 121 -17.11 4.60 -12.40
CA PRO A 121 -16.36 5.85 -12.52
C PRO A 121 -15.72 5.94 -13.90
N SER A 122 -15.36 7.16 -14.33
CA SER A 122 -14.68 7.33 -15.61
C SER A 122 -13.35 6.55 -15.63
N ASP A 123 -12.98 6.05 -16.80
CA ASP A 123 -11.74 5.29 -16.98
C ASP A 123 -10.51 6.12 -16.58
N GLU A 124 -10.52 7.40 -16.91
CA GLU A 124 -9.42 8.30 -16.57
C GLU A 124 -9.32 8.54 -15.06
N PHE A 125 -10.44 8.71 -14.37
CA PHE A 125 -10.43 8.85 -12.91
C PHE A 125 -9.93 7.57 -12.23
N GLU A 126 -10.34 6.41 -12.72
CA GLU A 126 -9.85 5.13 -12.23
C GLU A 126 -8.34 5.00 -12.42
N ALA A 127 -7.85 5.26 -13.64
CA ALA A 127 -6.42 5.16 -13.96
C ALA A 127 -5.56 6.12 -13.12
N CYS A 128 -5.97 7.38 -13.02
CA CYS A 128 -5.27 8.37 -12.19
C CYS A 128 -5.30 8.03 -10.71
N SER A 129 -6.41 7.48 -10.22
CA SER A 129 -6.53 7.06 -8.82
C SER A 129 -5.62 5.88 -8.51
N MET A 130 -5.55 4.90 -9.38
CA MET A 130 -4.66 3.74 -9.21
C MET A 130 -3.19 4.17 -9.26
N GLU A 131 -2.83 5.05 -10.18
CA GLU A 131 -1.48 5.61 -10.27
C GLU A 131 -1.09 6.32 -8.96
N HIS A 132 -1.96 7.16 -8.44
CA HIS A 132 -1.75 7.89 -7.19
C HIS A 132 -1.55 6.95 -5.99
N ILE A 133 -2.43 5.95 -5.85
CA ILE A 133 -2.34 4.97 -4.76
C ILE A 133 -1.05 4.16 -4.88
N PHE A 134 -0.75 3.67 -6.08
CA PHE A 134 0.45 2.90 -6.34
C PHE A 134 1.72 3.68 -6.01
N GLN A 135 1.81 4.94 -6.45
CA GLN A 135 2.97 5.79 -6.16
C GLN A 135 3.17 5.96 -4.65
N ASN A 136 2.10 6.21 -3.90
CA ASN A 136 2.18 6.31 -2.45
C ASN A 136 2.65 5.01 -1.80
N MET A 137 2.14 3.88 -2.26
CA MET A 137 2.53 2.59 -1.69
C MET A 137 3.98 2.23 -2.04
N LEU A 138 4.42 2.56 -3.25
CA LEU A 138 5.81 2.39 -3.67
C LEU A 138 6.76 3.24 -2.81
N ASP A 139 6.42 4.51 -2.60
CA ASP A 139 7.21 5.42 -1.76
C ASP A 139 7.29 4.92 -0.31
N ASP A 140 6.19 4.44 0.23
CA ASP A 140 6.13 3.93 1.60
C ASP A 140 6.86 2.59 1.72
N TYR A 141 6.76 1.72 0.71
CA TYR A 141 7.56 0.51 0.66
C TYR A 141 9.06 0.85 0.66
N ASP A 142 9.49 1.77 -0.19
CA ASP A 142 10.88 2.22 -0.27
C ASP A 142 11.36 2.78 1.08
N ARG A 143 10.57 3.66 1.70
CA ARG A 143 10.89 4.18 3.04
C ARG A 143 11.01 3.08 4.09
N SER A 144 10.21 2.03 3.98
CA SER A 144 10.23 0.91 4.91
C SER A 144 11.49 0.05 4.81
N GLN A 145 12.26 0.19 3.72
CA GLN A 145 13.49 -0.55 3.44
C GLN A 145 14.75 0.23 3.83
N LYS A 146 14.64 1.51 4.07
CA LYS A 146 15.74 2.40 4.43
C LYS A 146 15.84 2.55 5.95
#